data_1edc25879b4bf47d4f02deee9fd2c87e
#
_entry.id   1edc25879b4bf47d4f02deee9fd2c87e
#
_cell.length_a   1.000
_cell.length_b   1.000
_cell.length_c   1.000
_cell.angle_alpha   90.00
_cell.angle_beta   90.00
_cell.angle_gamma   90.00
#
_symmetry.space_group_name_H-M   'P 1'
#
loop_
_entity.id
_entity.type
_entity.pdbx_description
1 polymer ?
#
loop_
_entity_poly.entity_id
_entity_poly.type
_entity_poly.pdbx_seq_one_letter_code
_entity_poly.pdbx_strand_id
1 'polypeptide(L)' 'MRKIQARIHSLGGQFAEVTIVSENGCNDVVVEYRGIRCTAIYNPFVGCYYVDDVYGIIQ' A
#
# COMPACT_ATOMS: atom_id res chain seq x y z
N MET A 1 -10.35 10.83 0.02
CA MET A 1 -9.36 9.76 0.08
C MET A 1 -7.99 10.37 0.39
N ARG A 2 -7.16 9.65 1.11
CA ARG A 2 -5.90 10.16 1.61
C ARG A 2 -4.73 9.56 0.84
N LYS A 3 -3.76 10.39 0.47
CA LYS A 3 -2.54 9.96 -0.20
C LYS A 3 -1.42 9.82 0.83
N ILE A 4 -0.65 8.75 0.70
CA ILE A 4 0.47 8.46 1.59
C ILE A 4 1.67 7.99 0.78
N GLN A 5 2.84 8.04 1.40
CA GLN A 5 4.06 7.43 0.87
C GLN A 5 4.16 5.99 1.38
N ALA A 6 4.39 5.05 0.47
CA ALA A 6 4.52 3.65 0.82
C ALA A 6 5.60 2.98 0.00
N ARG A 7 6.19 1.92 0.54
CA ARG A 7 7.15 1.11 -0.19
C ARG A 7 6.40 0.20 -1.14
N ILE A 8 6.84 0.13 -2.38
CA ILE A 8 6.18 -0.63 -3.44
C ILE A 8 6.99 -1.87 -3.77
N HIS A 9 6.34 -3.02 -3.75
CA HIS A 9 6.99 -4.30 -3.98
C HIS A 9 7.69 -4.36 -5.36
N SER A 10 6.98 -3.98 -6.41
CA SER A 10 7.51 -4.03 -7.78
C SER A 10 8.67 -3.05 -8.01
N LEU A 11 8.82 -2.05 -7.15
CA LEU A 11 9.90 -1.07 -7.22
C LEU A 11 11.08 -1.44 -6.31
N GLY A 12 11.12 -2.66 -5.82
CA GLY A 12 12.19 -3.11 -4.94
C GLY A 12 12.17 -2.48 -3.56
N GLY A 13 11.01 -2.02 -3.10
CA GLY A 13 10.87 -1.38 -1.81
C GLY A 13 11.11 0.13 -1.81
N GLN A 14 11.16 0.75 -2.96
CA GLN A 14 11.26 2.22 -3.05
C GLN A 14 9.91 2.86 -2.74
N PHE A 15 9.96 4.09 -2.20
CA PHE A 15 8.75 4.82 -1.86
C PHE A 15 8.06 5.39 -3.09
N ALA A 16 6.73 5.33 -3.08
CA ALA A 16 5.90 6.00 -4.08
C ALA A 16 4.62 6.46 -3.41
N GLU A 17 3.93 7.41 -4.01
CA GLU A 17 2.67 7.91 -3.51
C GLU A 17 1.54 6.97 -3.92
N VAL A 18 0.70 6.60 -2.96
CA VAL A 18 -0.49 5.78 -3.19
C VAL A 18 -1.68 6.43 -2.52
N THR A 19 -2.88 6.07 -2.98
CA THR A 19 -4.13 6.58 -2.42
C THR A 19 -4.78 5.50 -1.56
N ILE A 20 -5.09 5.81 -0.31
CA ILE A 20 -5.85 4.90 0.54
C ILE A 20 -7.30 4.91 0.09
N VAL A 21 -7.81 3.74 -0.30
CA VAL A 21 -9.19 3.56 -0.75
C VAL A 21 -10.09 3.12 0.40
N SER A 22 -9.61 2.17 1.22
CA SER A 22 -10.37 1.71 2.37
C SER A 22 -9.43 1.17 3.44
N GLU A 23 -9.90 1.14 4.68
CA GLU A 23 -9.16 0.61 5.82
C GLU A 23 -9.92 -0.62 6.33
N ASN A 24 -9.26 -1.77 6.31
CA ASN A 24 -9.88 -3.06 6.62
C ASN A 24 -9.49 -3.63 7.98
N GLY A 25 -8.60 -2.94 8.71
CA GLY A 25 -8.14 -3.41 10.02
C GLY A 25 -7.17 -2.42 10.61
N CYS A 26 -6.48 -2.83 11.66
CA CYS A 26 -5.56 -1.93 12.35
C CYS A 26 -4.37 -1.53 11.49
N ASN A 27 -3.83 -2.49 10.74
CA ASN A 27 -2.63 -2.28 9.94
C ASN A 27 -2.82 -2.59 8.45
N ASP A 28 -4.02 -3.03 8.06
CA ASP A 28 -4.29 -3.43 6.69
C ASP A 28 -5.16 -2.38 6.01
N VAL A 29 -4.70 -1.89 4.88
CA VAL A 29 -5.47 -0.94 4.07
C VAL A 29 -5.47 -1.38 2.62
N VAL A 30 -6.48 -0.93 1.88
CA VAL A 30 -6.51 -1.09 0.43
C VAL A 30 -6.10 0.24 -0.17
N VAL A 31 -5.11 0.20 -1.05
CA VAL A 31 -4.60 1.39 -1.72
C VAL A 31 -4.74 1.24 -3.22
N GLU A 32 -4.78 2.38 -3.90
CA GLU A 32 -4.74 2.42 -5.35
C GLU A 32 -3.39 2.96 -5.79
N TYR A 33 -2.71 2.19 -6.63
CA TYR A 33 -1.44 2.57 -7.21
C TYR A 33 -1.50 2.32 -8.72
N ARG A 34 -1.33 3.38 -9.49
CA ARG A 34 -1.40 3.34 -10.97
C ARG A 34 -2.69 2.71 -11.48
N GLY A 35 -3.81 3.02 -10.83
CA GLY A 35 -5.11 2.51 -11.23
C GLY A 35 -5.40 1.09 -10.79
N ILE A 36 -4.50 0.47 -10.01
CA ILE A 36 -4.65 -0.89 -9.51
C ILE A 36 -4.85 -0.84 -8.00
N ARG A 37 -5.84 -1.57 -7.51
CA ARG A 37 -6.07 -1.69 -6.07
C ARG A 37 -5.26 -2.85 -5.52
N CYS A 38 -4.51 -2.58 -4.46
CA CYS A 38 -3.63 -3.56 -3.84
C CYS A 38 -3.73 -3.47 -2.32
N THR A 39 -3.31 -4.55 -1.67
CA THR A 39 -3.20 -4.59 -0.22
C THR A 39 -1.93 -3.86 0.22
N ALA A 40 -2.06 -3.02 1.25
CA ALA A 40 -0.93 -2.39 1.91
C ALA A 40 -0.96 -2.75 3.38
N ILE A 41 0.20 -3.05 3.94
CA ILE A 41 0.36 -3.43 5.34
C ILE A 41 1.28 -2.44 6.01
N TYR A 42 0.85 -1.90 7.17
CA TYR A 42 1.66 -0.99 7.97
C TYR A 42 2.64 -1.79 8.82
N ASN A 43 3.92 -1.44 8.75
CA ASN A 43 4.95 -2.03 9.59
C ASN A 43 5.31 -1.03 10.70
N PRO A 44 4.90 -1.28 11.95
CA PRO A 44 5.18 -0.34 13.04
C PRO A 44 6.67 -0.27 13.41
N PHE A 45 7.45 -1.29 13.10
CA PHE A 45 8.89 -1.28 13.38
C PHE A 45 9.64 -0.32 12.46
N VAL A 46 9.17 -0.16 11.25
CA VAL A 46 9.76 0.74 10.26
C VAL A 46 9.00 2.05 10.19
N GLY A 47 7.71 2.04 10.54
CA GLY A 47 6.87 3.23 10.53
C GLY A 47 6.36 3.59 9.15
N CYS A 48 6.22 2.63 8.25
CA CYS A 48 5.72 2.88 6.90
C CYS A 48 4.84 1.73 6.40
N TYR A 49 4.05 2.04 5.38
CA TYR A 49 3.25 1.03 4.68
C TYR A 49 4.09 0.33 3.62
N TYR A 50 3.79 -0.94 3.43
CA TYR A 50 4.36 -1.76 2.36
C TYR A 50 3.23 -2.23 1.46
N VAL A 51 3.31 -1.88 0.19
CA VAL A 51 2.29 -2.19 -0.81
C VAL A 51 2.74 -3.39 -1.64
N ASP A 52 1.92 -4.43 -1.63
CA ASP A 52 2.14 -5.58 -2.50
C ASP A 52 1.32 -5.37 -3.78
N ASP A 53 1.97 -4.83 -4.79
CA ASP A 53 1.35 -4.53 -6.07
C ASP A 53 1.55 -5.65 -7.11
N VAL A 54 2.00 -6.81 -6.65
CA VAL A 54 2.20 -7.99 -7.52
C VAL A 54 1.25 -9.11 -7.09
N TYR A 55 1.40 -9.58 -5.86
CA TYR A 55 0.59 -10.70 -5.35
C TYR A 55 -0.63 -10.24 -4.55
N GLY A 56 -0.59 -9.03 -4.05
CA GLY A 56 -1.68 -8.46 -3.26
C GLY A 56 -2.70 -7.65 -4.06
N ILE A 57 -2.76 -7.85 -5.37
CA ILE A 57 -3.73 -7.15 -6.21
C ILE A 57 -5.14 -7.63 -5.89
N ILE A 58 -6.05 -6.66 -5.69
CA ILE A 58 -7.45 -6.92 -5.37
C ILE A 58 -8.28 -6.68 -6.62
N GLN A 59 -9.03 -7.70 -6.99
CA GLN A 59 -9.89 -7.63 -8.17
C GLN A 59 -11.33 -7.32 -7.80
#